data_c25b039918106c1f0302d9dbf76854a9
#
_entry.id   c25b039918106c1f0302d9dbf76854a9
#
_cell.length_a   1.000
_cell.length_b   1.000
_cell.length_c   1.000
_cell.angle_alpha   90.00
_cell.angle_beta   90.00
_cell.angle_gamma   90.00
#
_symmetry.space_group_name_H-M   'P 1'
#
loop_
_entity.id
_entity.type
_entity.pdbx_description
1 polymer ?
#
loop_
_entity_poly.entity_id
_entity_poly.type
_entity_poly.pdbx_seq_one_letter_code
_entity_poly.pdbx_strand_id
1 'polypeptide(L)'
;MIVDLPDTTTSKISKKVMALREQGGVIALGRVLTLVVVTKSGLEEEAIEAANEASREHPCRIIVLADAGAAAPTRLDAQIRVGGDAGASEVILLRGYGELAEESESLVAALLLPDAPIVAWWPHGAPKNACETSIVRIAHRRITDSGNETDPQGALENIRRTYKAGDTDLAWTRLTNWRIQLAAALDQVDGSPVTAVAVEGASDSPSTILLAAWLTLALDAPVTIVADPAGTGIRRVRLTRTGGDIQLFRPGLTVAELTQPGQPAQRISLPRRSLKDCLAEELRRLDPDEVFGEVITIGLPRTNLRSVRPSER
;
A
#
# COMPACT_ATOMS: atom_id res chain seq x y z
N MET A 1 19.45 14.64 13.91
CA MET A 1 20.76 14.96 13.27
C MET A 1 20.74 14.46 11.85
N ILE A 2 21.09 15.32 10.88
CA ILE A 2 21.17 15.01 9.45
C ILE A 2 22.63 15.10 9.03
N VAL A 3 23.11 14.13 8.25
CA VAL A 3 24.48 14.05 7.75
C VAL A 3 24.44 13.77 6.25
N ASP A 4 24.97 14.69 5.43
CA ASP A 4 25.08 14.54 4.00
C ASP A 4 26.43 13.94 3.62
N LEU A 5 26.42 13.04 2.66
CA LEU A 5 27.59 12.35 2.12
C LEU A 5 27.53 12.41 0.57
N PRO A 6 28.02 13.51 -0.02
CA PRO A 6 28.10 13.61 -1.48
C PRO A 6 29.23 12.70 -2.00
N ASP A 7 29.06 12.19 -3.23
CA ASP A 7 30.01 11.34 -3.95
C ASP A 7 30.60 10.22 -3.07
N THR A 8 29.72 9.36 -2.58
CA THR A 8 30.03 8.36 -1.55
C THR A 8 29.93 6.92 -2.08
N THR A 9 30.05 5.96 -1.18
CA THR A 9 29.85 4.52 -1.46
C THR A 9 29.06 3.89 -0.32
N THR A 10 28.35 2.78 -0.60
CA THR A 10 27.58 2.04 0.41
C THR A 10 28.43 1.62 1.61
N SER A 11 29.69 1.27 1.41
CA SER A 11 30.65 0.95 2.47
C SER A 11 30.95 2.15 3.37
N LYS A 12 31.16 3.35 2.79
CA LYS A 12 31.38 4.59 3.57
C LYS A 12 30.13 4.95 4.36
N ILE A 13 28.93 4.80 3.75
CA ILE A 13 27.65 5.05 4.41
C ILE A 13 27.49 4.11 5.61
N SER A 14 27.71 2.80 5.42
CA SER A 14 27.59 1.80 6.50
C SER A 14 28.51 2.13 7.69
N LYS A 15 29.79 2.47 7.42
CA LYS A 15 30.72 2.90 8.46
C LYS A 15 30.26 4.16 9.20
N LYS A 16 29.71 5.13 8.46
CA LYS A 16 29.21 6.37 9.05
C LYS A 16 27.99 6.13 9.94
N VAL A 17 27.05 5.28 9.51
CA VAL A 17 25.89 4.86 10.30
C VAL A 17 26.35 4.21 11.62
N MET A 18 27.34 3.31 11.59
CA MET A 18 27.89 2.68 12.80
C MET A 18 28.50 3.71 13.74
N ALA A 19 29.35 4.63 13.23
CA ALA A 19 29.97 5.68 14.02
C ALA A 19 28.93 6.62 14.68
N LEU A 20 27.85 6.97 13.96
CA LEU A 20 26.78 7.80 14.50
C LEU A 20 26.01 7.11 15.64
N ARG A 21 25.85 5.80 15.58
CA ARG A 21 25.23 5.01 16.65
C ARG A 21 26.08 4.99 17.91
N GLU A 22 27.39 4.76 17.74
CA GLU A 22 28.35 4.76 18.84
C GLU A 22 28.39 6.12 19.55
N GLN A 23 28.37 7.22 18.81
CA GLN A 23 28.40 8.58 19.35
C GLN A 23 27.09 9.00 20.03
N GLY A 24 25.96 8.52 19.49
CA GLY A 24 24.62 8.91 19.96
C GLY A 24 24.19 8.25 21.27
N GLY A 25 24.91 7.27 21.79
CA GLY A 25 24.53 6.51 23.00
C GLY A 25 23.15 5.84 22.83
N VAL A 26 22.64 5.77 21.60
CA VAL A 26 21.30 5.29 21.30
C VAL A 26 21.27 3.79 21.59
N ILE A 27 20.58 3.44 22.66
CA ILE A 27 20.08 2.08 22.87
C ILE A 27 19.46 1.66 21.54
N ALA A 28 20.01 0.63 20.91
CA ALA A 28 19.45 0.07 19.70
C ALA A 28 18.01 -0.33 20.01
N LEU A 29 17.05 0.54 19.71
CA LEU A 29 15.65 0.16 19.68
C LEU A 29 15.61 -1.06 18.81
N GLY A 30 15.01 -2.16 19.29
CA GLY A 30 14.95 -3.42 18.60
C GLY A 30 14.24 -3.24 17.25
N ARG A 31 15.03 -2.88 16.23
CA ARG A 31 14.51 -2.77 14.87
C ARG A 31 14.18 -4.16 14.38
N VAL A 32 12.93 -4.34 13.98
CA VAL A 32 12.39 -5.67 13.65
C VAL A 32 12.46 -5.97 12.16
N LEU A 33 12.66 -4.95 11.30
CA LEU A 33 12.72 -5.11 9.85
C LEU A 33 13.55 -4.00 9.17
N THR A 34 13.89 -4.21 7.91
CA THR A 34 14.37 -3.18 7.00
C THR A 34 13.28 -2.85 5.98
N LEU A 35 12.90 -1.57 5.90
CA LEU A 35 12.01 -1.05 4.86
C LEU A 35 12.86 -0.41 3.76
N VAL A 36 12.82 -0.97 2.56
CA VAL A 36 13.44 -0.41 1.36
C VAL A 36 12.36 0.31 0.56
N VAL A 37 12.50 1.62 0.43
CA VAL A 37 11.58 2.46 -0.36
C VAL A 37 12.24 2.78 -1.68
N VAL A 38 11.58 2.50 -2.80
CA VAL A 38 12.06 2.81 -4.14
C VAL A 38 11.21 3.92 -4.74
N THR A 39 11.83 5.05 -5.03
CA THR A 39 11.12 6.25 -5.49
C THR A 39 11.97 7.06 -6.49
N LYS A 40 11.46 8.21 -6.89
CA LYS A 40 12.16 9.17 -7.77
C LYS A 40 12.59 10.39 -6.97
N SER A 41 13.65 11.04 -7.41
CA SER A 41 14.08 12.31 -6.83
C SER A 41 12.99 13.36 -6.89
N GLY A 42 12.78 14.06 -5.77
CA GLY A 42 11.70 15.03 -5.58
C GLY A 42 10.43 14.45 -4.96
N LEU A 43 10.30 13.12 -4.87
CA LEU A 43 9.15 12.44 -4.23
C LEU A 43 9.56 11.70 -2.94
N GLU A 44 10.84 11.75 -2.57
CA GLU A 44 11.37 11.00 -1.44
C GLU A 44 10.85 11.47 -0.08
N GLU A 45 10.59 12.78 0.10
CA GLU A 45 10.19 13.32 1.40
C GLU A 45 8.79 12.82 1.84
N GLU A 46 7.84 12.75 0.92
CA GLU A 46 6.51 12.21 1.21
C GLU A 46 6.59 10.74 1.64
N ALA A 47 7.40 9.96 0.94
CA ALA A 47 7.61 8.55 1.28
C ALA A 47 8.34 8.39 2.63
N ILE A 48 9.34 9.22 2.91
CA ILE A 48 10.06 9.21 4.19
C ILE A 48 9.12 9.58 5.34
N GLU A 49 8.29 10.60 5.17
CA GLU A 49 7.32 11.00 6.20
C GLU A 49 6.35 9.87 6.52
N ALA A 50 5.74 9.27 5.50
CA ALA A 50 4.82 8.14 5.69
C ALA A 50 5.51 6.93 6.36
N ALA A 51 6.73 6.60 5.94
CA ALA A 51 7.52 5.51 6.50
C ALA A 51 7.91 5.78 7.96
N ASN A 52 8.31 7.01 8.30
CA ASN A 52 8.62 7.42 9.67
C ASN A 52 7.41 7.33 10.59
N GLU A 53 6.26 7.77 10.14
CA GLU A 53 5.02 7.68 10.92
C GLU A 53 4.62 6.21 11.16
N ALA A 54 4.68 5.37 10.12
CA ALA A 54 4.41 3.93 10.24
C ALA A 54 5.41 3.22 11.17
N SER A 55 6.67 3.64 11.17
CA SER A 55 7.73 3.07 11.99
C SER A 55 7.60 3.34 13.50
N ARG A 56 6.71 4.23 13.91
CA ARG A 56 6.41 4.44 15.34
C ARG A 56 5.74 3.21 15.96
N GLU A 57 4.95 2.48 15.16
CA GLU A 57 4.33 1.23 15.59
C GLU A 57 5.28 0.03 15.38
N HIS A 58 6.09 0.06 14.33
CA HIS A 58 6.99 -1.02 13.93
C HIS A 58 8.39 -0.46 13.65
N PRO A 59 9.25 -0.32 14.68
CA PRO A 59 10.59 0.24 14.52
C PRO A 59 11.39 -0.47 13.45
N CYS A 60 11.83 0.29 12.43
CA CYS A 60 12.54 -0.27 11.28
C CYS A 60 13.75 0.61 10.91
N ARG A 61 14.64 0.03 10.08
CA ARG A 61 15.58 0.82 9.29
C ARG A 61 14.91 1.17 7.97
N ILE A 62 14.88 2.45 7.62
CA ILE A 62 14.34 2.93 6.34
C ILE A 62 15.51 3.22 5.41
N ILE A 63 15.56 2.55 4.27
CA ILE A 63 16.52 2.80 3.20
C ILE A 63 15.72 3.28 1.98
N VAL A 64 15.97 4.50 1.54
CA VAL A 64 15.29 5.09 0.39
C VAL A 64 16.23 5.11 -0.80
N LEU A 65 15.85 4.47 -1.88
CA LEU A 65 16.50 4.51 -3.18
C LEU A 65 15.76 5.52 -4.06
N ALA A 66 16.40 6.63 -4.38
CA ALA A 66 15.85 7.65 -5.27
C ALA A 66 16.61 7.69 -6.58
N ASP A 67 15.91 7.45 -7.70
CA ASP A 67 16.42 7.71 -9.04
C ASP A 67 16.61 9.23 -9.20
N ALA A 68 17.87 9.66 -9.24
CA ALA A 68 18.25 11.07 -9.37
C ALA A 68 18.71 11.43 -10.79
N GLY A 69 18.58 10.53 -11.75
CA GLY A 69 18.82 10.78 -13.16
C GLY A 69 19.78 9.78 -13.82
N ALA A 70 19.22 8.85 -14.58
CA ALA A 70 19.96 7.81 -15.30
C ALA A 70 20.89 8.37 -16.40
N ALA A 71 20.62 9.58 -16.93
CA ALA A 71 21.46 10.22 -17.95
C ALA A 71 22.66 11.02 -17.38
N ALA A 72 22.74 11.16 -16.05
CA ALA A 72 23.84 11.86 -15.39
C ALA A 72 25.09 10.96 -15.27
N PRO A 73 26.28 11.53 -15.02
CA PRO A 73 27.45 10.74 -14.67
C PRO A 73 27.21 9.87 -13.42
N THR A 74 27.72 8.63 -13.46
CA THR A 74 27.54 7.66 -12.37
C THR A 74 28.10 8.20 -11.06
N ARG A 75 27.23 8.36 -10.05
CA ARG A 75 27.54 8.89 -8.73
C ARG A 75 26.49 8.44 -7.71
N LEU A 76 26.88 8.31 -6.46
CA LEU A 76 25.99 8.07 -5.34
C LEU A 76 26.12 9.20 -4.32
N ASP A 77 25.02 9.90 -4.05
CA ASP A 77 24.93 10.82 -2.92
C ASP A 77 24.04 10.17 -1.83
N ALA A 78 24.37 10.41 -0.56
CA ALA A 78 23.57 9.89 0.52
C ALA A 78 23.30 10.91 1.60
N GLN A 79 22.19 10.72 2.32
CA GLN A 79 21.85 11.45 3.51
C GLN A 79 21.43 10.49 4.62
N ILE A 80 22.03 10.63 5.80
CA ILE A 80 21.68 9.83 6.97
C ILE A 80 20.94 10.72 7.96
N ARG A 81 19.76 10.28 8.40
CA ARG A 81 18.93 10.97 9.41
C ARG A 81 18.81 10.06 10.63
N VAL A 82 19.17 10.58 11.82
CA VAL A 82 19.11 9.84 13.09
C VAL A 82 18.56 10.73 14.21
N GLY A 83 17.92 10.12 15.21
CA GLY A 83 17.34 10.82 16.36
C GLY A 83 16.08 11.59 15.98
N GLY A 84 15.85 12.75 16.57
CA GLY A 84 14.63 13.54 16.40
C GLY A 84 14.24 13.84 14.94
N ASP A 85 15.22 14.02 14.07
CA ASP A 85 15.00 14.29 12.63
C ASP A 85 14.62 13.04 11.82
N ALA A 86 14.77 11.86 12.42
CA ALA A 86 14.39 10.57 11.82
C ALA A 86 13.15 9.93 12.50
N GLY A 87 12.51 10.67 13.44
CA GLY A 87 11.41 10.11 14.22
C GLY A 87 11.86 8.91 15.06
N ALA A 88 11.14 7.79 14.99
CA ALA A 88 11.47 6.54 15.68
C ALA A 88 12.48 5.67 14.90
N SER A 89 12.83 6.05 13.67
CA SER A 89 13.61 5.25 12.73
C SER A 89 15.03 5.80 12.53
N GLU A 90 15.80 5.07 11.76
CA GLU A 90 17.02 5.51 11.11
C GLU A 90 16.76 5.54 9.62
N VAL A 91 16.88 6.69 8.99
CA VAL A 91 16.64 6.87 7.56
C VAL A 91 17.97 7.04 6.85
N ILE A 92 18.16 6.26 5.79
CA ILE A 92 19.30 6.32 4.88
C ILE A 92 18.75 6.59 3.49
N LEU A 93 18.89 7.82 3.02
CA LEU A 93 18.47 8.23 1.67
C LEU A 93 19.67 8.11 0.73
N LEU A 94 19.49 7.35 -0.35
CA LEU A 94 20.46 7.13 -1.42
C LEU A 94 19.93 7.75 -2.71
N ARG A 95 20.65 8.72 -3.27
CA ARG A 95 20.35 9.31 -4.58
C ARG A 95 21.36 8.77 -5.59
N GLY A 96 20.86 7.87 -6.44
CA GLY A 96 21.68 7.25 -7.50
C GLY A 96 21.59 8.02 -8.81
N TYR A 97 22.74 8.21 -9.45
CA TYR A 97 22.89 8.84 -10.75
C TYR A 97 23.54 7.89 -11.73
N GLY A 98 23.26 8.05 -13.03
CA GLY A 98 23.81 7.18 -14.06
C GLY A 98 23.37 5.72 -13.87
N GLU A 99 24.32 4.80 -13.88
CA GLU A 99 24.07 3.37 -13.66
C GLU A 99 23.52 3.06 -12.26
N LEU A 100 23.75 3.95 -11.28
CA LEU A 100 23.26 3.80 -9.90
C LEU A 100 21.84 4.37 -9.70
N ALA A 101 21.24 4.95 -10.72
CA ALA A 101 19.85 5.42 -10.71
C ALA A 101 18.86 4.25 -10.67
N GLU A 102 19.25 3.11 -11.23
CA GLU A 102 18.44 1.90 -11.20
C GLU A 102 18.48 1.22 -9.82
N GLU A 103 17.34 0.74 -9.36
CA GLU A 103 17.23 0.01 -8.10
C GLU A 103 18.10 -1.26 -8.13
N SER A 104 18.92 -1.44 -7.11
CA SER A 104 19.83 -2.60 -7.03
C SER A 104 20.00 -3.09 -5.60
N GLU A 105 19.99 -4.42 -5.43
CA GLU A 105 20.38 -5.07 -4.19
C GLU A 105 21.77 -4.60 -3.71
N SER A 106 22.72 -4.40 -4.64
CA SER A 106 24.07 -3.96 -4.30
C SER A 106 24.11 -2.60 -3.57
N LEU A 107 23.12 -1.73 -3.80
CA LEU A 107 23.01 -0.44 -3.13
C LEU A 107 22.54 -0.57 -1.68
N VAL A 108 21.83 -1.63 -1.33
CA VAL A 108 21.26 -1.80 0.01
C VAL A 108 21.96 -2.88 0.84
N ALA A 109 22.61 -3.86 0.21
CA ALA A 109 23.14 -5.05 0.89
C ALA A 109 24.00 -4.74 2.13
N ALA A 110 24.92 -3.76 2.03
CA ALA A 110 25.77 -3.35 3.15
C ALA A 110 25.04 -2.55 4.25
N LEU A 111 23.78 -2.19 4.00
CA LEU A 111 22.94 -1.34 4.86
C LEU A 111 21.79 -2.11 5.49
N LEU A 112 21.49 -3.33 5.05
CA LEU A 112 20.44 -4.16 5.61
C LEU A 112 20.73 -4.49 7.08
N LEU A 113 19.67 -4.70 7.85
CA LEU A 113 19.80 -5.26 9.19
C LEU A 113 20.06 -6.76 9.08
N PRO A 114 21.09 -7.31 9.77
CA PRO A 114 21.32 -8.74 9.81
C PRO A 114 20.09 -9.49 10.33
N ASP A 115 19.75 -10.61 9.71
CA ASP A 115 18.69 -11.53 10.13
C ASP A 115 17.30 -10.91 10.29
N ALA A 116 17.09 -9.70 9.76
CA ALA A 116 15.81 -9.01 9.80
C ALA A 116 15.09 -9.14 8.44
N PRO A 117 13.76 -9.31 8.43
CA PRO A 117 12.99 -9.33 7.20
C PRO A 117 13.11 -8.02 6.44
N ILE A 118 13.06 -8.12 5.11
CA ILE A 118 13.13 -7.01 4.18
C ILE A 118 11.75 -6.80 3.59
N VAL A 119 11.23 -5.57 3.72
CA VAL A 119 10.01 -5.11 3.06
C VAL A 119 10.41 -4.09 2.00
N ALA A 120 9.98 -4.31 0.77
CA ALA A 120 10.16 -3.34 -0.31
C ALA A 120 8.85 -2.60 -0.58
N TRP A 121 8.93 -1.29 -0.77
CA TRP A 121 7.77 -0.44 -1.04
C TRP A 121 8.04 0.52 -2.19
N TRP A 122 7.14 0.51 -3.17
CA TRP A 122 7.11 1.42 -4.32
C TRP A 122 5.91 2.36 -4.21
N PRO A 123 6.06 3.57 -3.61
CA PRO A 123 4.98 4.53 -3.45
C PRO A 123 4.52 5.19 -4.76
N HIS A 124 5.40 5.24 -5.78
CA HIS A 124 5.21 6.04 -7.00
C HIS A 124 5.65 5.28 -8.26
N GLY A 125 5.08 4.13 -8.49
CA GLY A 125 5.38 3.36 -9.69
C GLY A 125 6.16 2.09 -9.42
N ALA A 126 5.45 0.97 -9.41
CA ALA A 126 6.08 -0.35 -9.32
C ALA A 126 6.82 -0.69 -10.62
N PRO A 127 7.90 -1.48 -10.56
CA PRO A 127 8.58 -1.95 -11.76
C PRO A 127 7.64 -2.82 -12.60
N LYS A 128 7.65 -2.62 -13.93
CA LYS A 128 6.80 -3.37 -14.87
C LYS A 128 7.04 -4.88 -14.79
N ASN A 129 8.29 -5.28 -14.55
CA ASN A 129 8.71 -6.66 -14.35
C ASN A 129 9.27 -6.81 -12.93
N ALA A 130 8.40 -6.72 -11.93
CA ALA A 130 8.79 -6.83 -10.53
C ALA A 130 9.67 -8.06 -10.25
N CYS A 131 9.41 -9.18 -10.95
CA CYS A 131 10.19 -10.41 -10.80
C CYS A 131 11.66 -10.32 -11.24
N GLU A 132 12.03 -9.30 -12.01
CA GLU A 132 13.37 -9.15 -12.61
C GLU A 132 14.29 -8.25 -11.78
N THR A 133 13.73 -7.39 -10.91
CA THR A 133 14.57 -6.52 -10.09
C THR A 133 15.23 -7.28 -8.94
N SER A 134 16.43 -6.87 -8.58
CA SER A 134 17.18 -7.52 -7.51
C SER A 134 16.59 -7.25 -6.13
N ILE A 135 15.96 -6.08 -5.93
CA ILE A 135 15.25 -5.74 -4.69
C ILE A 135 14.06 -6.68 -4.46
N VAL A 136 13.27 -6.99 -5.50
CA VAL A 136 12.14 -7.92 -5.40
C VAL A 136 12.60 -9.32 -4.97
N ARG A 137 13.78 -9.75 -5.41
CA ARG A 137 14.31 -11.09 -5.07
C ARG A 137 14.67 -11.25 -3.60
N ILE A 138 15.12 -10.19 -2.94
CA ILE A 138 15.52 -10.22 -1.53
C ILE A 138 14.38 -9.83 -0.59
N ALA A 139 13.31 -9.22 -1.09
CA ALA A 139 12.20 -8.76 -0.26
C ALA A 139 11.25 -9.91 0.12
N HIS A 140 10.95 -10.02 1.41
CA HIS A 140 9.94 -10.93 1.96
C HIS A 140 8.53 -10.43 1.65
N ARG A 141 8.33 -9.10 1.73
CA ARG A 141 7.09 -8.42 1.37
C ARG A 141 7.38 -7.35 0.32
N ARG A 142 6.44 -7.18 -0.61
CA ARG A 142 6.51 -6.19 -1.68
C ARG A 142 5.21 -5.43 -1.71
N ILE A 143 5.30 -4.13 -1.44
CA ILE A 143 4.15 -3.24 -1.30
C ILE A 143 4.16 -2.27 -2.49
N THR A 144 3.05 -2.22 -3.23
CA THR A 144 2.81 -1.24 -4.28
C THR A 144 1.71 -0.26 -3.88
N ASP A 145 1.53 0.81 -4.64
CA ASP A 145 0.39 1.71 -4.52
C ASP A 145 -0.19 2.05 -5.89
N SER A 146 -1.05 1.18 -6.38
CA SER A 146 -1.73 1.38 -7.66
C SER A 146 -2.60 2.65 -7.70
N GLY A 147 -2.96 3.20 -6.54
CA GLY A 147 -3.66 4.49 -6.44
C GLY A 147 -2.84 5.70 -6.87
N ASN A 148 -1.52 5.58 -6.90
CA ASN A 148 -0.58 6.62 -7.32
C ASN A 148 -0.04 6.41 -8.76
N GLU A 149 -0.57 5.41 -9.48
CA GLU A 149 -0.20 5.16 -10.86
C GLU A 149 -1.03 5.98 -11.84
N THR A 150 -0.44 6.33 -12.98
CA THR A 150 -1.15 7.03 -14.06
C THR A 150 -2.21 6.16 -14.73
N ASP A 151 -2.01 4.84 -14.72
CA ASP A 151 -2.97 3.82 -15.16
C ASP A 151 -3.20 2.81 -14.02
N PRO A 152 -4.09 3.12 -13.07
CA PRO A 152 -4.34 2.24 -11.92
C PRO A 152 -4.85 0.85 -12.30
N GLN A 153 -5.66 0.77 -13.37
CA GLN A 153 -6.20 -0.50 -13.84
C GLN A 153 -5.10 -1.37 -14.48
N GLY A 154 -4.25 -0.77 -15.30
CA GLY A 154 -3.06 -1.44 -15.85
C GLY A 154 -2.08 -1.87 -14.77
N ALA A 155 -1.93 -1.08 -13.69
CA ALA A 155 -1.13 -1.46 -12.53
C ALA A 155 -1.67 -2.70 -11.82
N LEU A 156 -2.98 -2.78 -11.56
CA LEU A 156 -3.61 -3.98 -10.99
C LEU A 156 -3.45 -5.21 -11.89
N GLU A 157 -3.61 -5.04 -13.20
CA GLU A 157 -3.39 -6.13 -14.15
C GLU A 157 -1.93 -6.59 -14.18
N ASN A 158 -0.98 -5.66 -14.04
CA ASN A 158 0.43 -5.99 -13.90
C ASN A 158 0.71 -6.80 -12.63
N ILE A 159 0.18 -6.36 -11.47
CA ILE A 159 0.27 -7.11 -10.21
C ILE A 159 -0.31 -8.50 -10.40
N ARG A 160 -1.51 -8.64 -11.00
CA ARG A 160 -2.14 -9.94 -11.26
C ARG A 160 -1.24 -10.89 -12.03
N ARG A 161 -0.59 -10.40 -13.10
CA ARG A 161 0.28 -11.24 -13.97
C ARG A 161 1.57 -11.66 -13.29
N THR A 162 2.10 -10.83 -12.40
CA THR A 162 3.40 -11.04 -11.77
C THR A 162 3.29 -11.46 -10.30
N TYR A 163 2.08 -11.67 -9.80
CA TYR A 163 1.80 -11.94 -8.39
C TYR A 163 2.63 -13.10 -7.84
N LYS A 164 3.21 -12.85 -6.69
CA LYS A 164 3.86 -13.84 -5.82
C LYS A 164 3.37 -13.66 -4.39
N ALA A 165 3.33 -14.74 -3.64
CA ALA A 165 3.06 -14.67 -2.20
C ALA A 165 3.99 -13.63 -1.53
N GLY A 166 3.38 -12.71 -0.76
CA GLY A 166 4.06 -11.56 -0.17
C GLY A 166 3.93 -10.26 -0.95
N ASP A 167 3.31 -10.26 -2.14
CA ASP A 167 2.87 -9.03 -2.83
C ASP A 167 1.60 -8.50 -2.19
N THR A 168 1.50 -7.18 -2.10
CA THR A 168 0.29 -6.46 -1.69
C THR A 168 0.23 -5.09 -2.32
N ASP A 169 -0.93 -4.45 -2.24
CA ASP A 169 -1.14 -3.09 -2.77
C ASP A 169 -1.89 -2.24 -1.74
N LEU A 170 -1.47 -0.99 -1.56
CA LEU A 170 -2.11 -0.12 -0.58
C LEU A 170 -3.56 0.23 -0.92
N ALA A 171 -3.98 0.10 -2.19
CA ALA A 171 -5.39 0.21 -2.55
C ALA A 171 -6.24 -0.89 -1.91
N TRP A 172 -5.67 -2.08 -1.68
CA TRP A 172 -6.29 -3.16 -0.93
C TRP A 172 -6.35 -2.85 0.57
N THR A 173 -5.27 -2.37 1.14
CA THR A 173 -5.21 -2.03 2.57
C THR A 173 -6.17 -0.89 2.91
N ARG A 174 -6.41 0.05 1.98
CA ARG A 174 -7.44 1.09 2.14
C ARG A 174 -8.85 0.52 2.30
N LEU A 175 -9.10 -0.73 1.90
CA LEU A 175 -10.39 -1.40 1.97
C LEU A 175 -10.67 -2.08 3.31
N THR A 176 -9.70 -2.24 4.19
CA THR A 176 -9.83 -3.03 5.42
C THR A 176 -11.12 -2.68 6.18
N ASN A 177 -11.38 -1.40 6.42
CA ASN A 177 -12.58 -0.98 7.15
C ASN A 177 -13.89 -1.24 6.37
N TRP A 178 -13.88 -1.10 5.03
CA TRP A 178 -15.05 -1.44 4.21
C TRP A 178 -15.38 -2.93 4.30
N ARG A 179 -14.36 -3.79 4.17
CA ARG A 179 -14.53 -5.24 4.25
C ARG A 179 -15.04 -5.67 5.61
N ILE A 180 -14.49 -5.11 6.70
CA ILE A 180 -14.95 -5.39 8.07
C ILE A 180 -16.41 -5.00 8.26
N GLN A 181 -16.81 -3.81 7.83
CA GLN A 181 -18.19 -3.34 8.01
C GLN A 181 -19.20 -4.14 7.19
N LEU A 182 -18.85 -4.50 5.94
CA LEU A 182 -19.73 -5.32 5.10
C LEU A 182 -19.88 -6.74 5.63
N ALA A 183 -18.80 -7.36 6.09
CA ALA A 183 -18.85 -8.68 6.72
C ALA A 183 -19.71 -8.64 8.00
N ALA A 184 -19.44 -7.69 8.89
CA ALA A 184 -20.22 -7.53 10.12
C ALA A 184 -21.71 -7.25 9.88
N ALA A 185 -22.04 -6.50 8.82
CA ALA A 185 -23.44 -6.24 8.46
C ALA A 185 -24.14 -7.51 7.95
N LEU A 186 -23.43 -8.37 7.21
CA LEU A 186 -23.98 -9.66 6.77
C LEU A 186 -24.18 -10.64 7.92
N ASP A 187 -23.30 -10.64 8.91
CA ASP A 187 -23.41 -11.50 10.09
C ASP A 187 -24.60 -11.14 11.01
N GLN A 188 -25.11 -9.91 10.91
CA GLN A 188 -26.20 -9.39 11.74
C GLN A 188 -27.60 -9.65 11.19
N VAL A 189 -27.71 -10.12 9.96
CA VAL A 189 -28.99 -10.34 9.29
C VAL A 189 -29.25 -11.84 9.10
N ASP A 190 -30.46 -12.19 8.64
CA ASP A 190 -30.80 -13.57 8.32
C ASP A 190 -29.90 -14.16 7.22
N GLY A 191 -29.89 -15.47 7.07
CA GLY A 191 -29.09 -16.19 6.06
C GLY A 191 -29.61 -16.07 4.61
N SER A 192 -30.47 -15.08 4.30
CA SER A 192 -30.94 -14.88 2.91
C SER A 192 -29.78 -14.58 1.98
N PRO A 193 -29.69 -15.24 0.84
CA PRO A 193 -28.56 -15.06 -0.08
C PRO A 193 -28.52 -13.65 -0.68
N VAL A 194 -27.31 -13.17 -0.94
CA VAL A 194 -27.08 -11.97 -1.75
C VAL A 194 -27.31 -12.35 -3.21
N THR A 195 -28.18 -11.61 -3.90
CA THR A 195 -28.57 -11.89 -5.30
C THR A 195 -27.93 -10.94 -6.30
N ALA A 196 -27.51 -9.75 -5.84
CA ALA A 196 -26.76 -8.80 -6.65
C ALA A 196 -25.97 -7.83 -5.75
N VAL A 197 -24.89 -7.28 -6.28
CA VAL A 197 -24.06 -6.29 -5.61
C VAL A 197 -23.85 -5.08 -6.51
N ALA A 198 -23.94 -3.87 -5.93
CA ALA A 198 -23.53 -2.63 -6.59
C ALA A 198 -22.46 -1.94 -5.76
N VAL A 199 -21.30 -1.67 -6.38
CA VAL A 199 -20.22 -0.87 -5.80
C VAL A 199 -20.17 0.46 -6.53
N GLU A 200 -20.57 1.54 -5.87
CA GLU A 200 -20.55 2.90 -6.41
C GLU A 200 -19.29 3.61 -5.98
N GLY A 201 -18.56 4.14 -6.96
CA GLY A 201 -17.33 4.89 -6.71
C GLY A 201 -16.66 5.36 -8.01
N ALA A 202 -15.49 5.99 -7.90
CA ALA A 202 -14.69 6.32 -9.06
C ALA A 202 -14.31 5.01 -9.79
N SER A 203 -14.64 4.92 -11.07
CA SER A 203 -14.47 3.69 -11.86
C SER A 203 -13.01 3.36 -12.18
N ASP A 204 -12.14 4.34 -12.11
CA ASP A 204 -10.69 4.24 -12.26
C ASP A 204 -9.95 4.03 -10.92
N SER A 205 -10.65 4.10 -9.79
CA SER A 205 -10.07 3.85 -8.48
C SER A 205 -9.75 2.37 -8.29
N PRO A 206 -8.48 1.99 -8.04
CA PRO A 206 -8.11 0.60 -7.82
C PRO A 206 -8.79 0.01 -6.57
N SER A 207 -9.08 0.83 -5.56
CA SER A 207 -9.85 0.38 -4.40
C SER A 207 -11.29 0.00 -4.76
N THR A 208 -11.96 0.75 -5.67
CA THR A 208 -13.31 0.39 -6.15
C THR A 208 -13.26 -0.96 -6.89
N ILE A 209 -12.27 -1.15 -7.76
CA ILE A 209 -12.07 -2.38 -8.53
C ILE A 209 -11.79 -3.57 -7.60
N LEU A 210 -10.87 -3.42 -6.65
CA LEU A 210 -10.50 -4.49 -5.71
C LEU A 210 -11.65 -4.86 -4.76
N LEU A 211 -12.47 -3.88 -4.34
CA LEU A 211 -13.66 -4.18 -3.54
C LEU A 211 -14.69 -4.97 -4.34
N ALA A 212 -14.93 -4.60 -5.61
CA ALA A 212 -15.82 -5.33 -6.49
C ALA A 212 -15.30 -6.77 -6.71
N ALA A 213 -13.99 -6.94 -6.93
CA ALA A 213 -13.36 -8.25 -7.11
C ALA A 213 -13.48 -9.13 -5.85
N TRP A 214 -13.27 -8.56 -4.67
CA TRP A 214 -13.46 -9.27 -3.40
C TRP A 214 -14.92 -9.71 -3.20
N LEU A 215 -15.89 -8.84 -3.46
CA LEU A 215 -17.31 -9.17 -3.34
C LEU A 215 -17.75 -10.21 -4.39
N THR A 216 -17.19 -10.16 -5.60
CA THR A 216 -17.43 -11.19 -6.63
C THR A 216 -16.97 -12.57 -6.15
N LEU A 217 -15.81 -12.62 -5.47
CA LEU A 217 -15.26 -13.87 -4.97
C LEU A 217 -15.99 -14.37 -3.72
N ALA A 218 -16.32 -13.46 -2.78
CA ALA A 218 -16.86 -13.81 -1.48
C ALA A 218 -18.36 -14.19 -1.50
N LEU A 219 -19.15 -13.62 -2.43
CA LEU A 219 -20.62 -13.71 -2.38
C LEU A 219 -21.22 -14.57 -3.50
N ASP A 220 -20.43 -15.00 -4.47
CA ASP A 220 -20.88 -15.74 -5.67
C ASP A 220 -22.11 -15.08 -6.33
N ALA A 221 -22.17 -13.77 -6.37
CA ALA A 221 -23.26 -12.95 -6.87
C ALA A 221 -22.74 -11.98 -7.94
N PRO A 222 -23.58 -11.59 -8.94
CA PRO A 222 -23.19 -10.60 -9.92
C PRO A 222 -22.89 -9.25 -9.27
N VAL A 223 -21.69 -8.73 -9.54
CA VAL A 223 -21.22 -7.44 -9.04
C VAL A 223 -21.16 -6.42 -10.17
N THR A 224 -21.74 -5.25 -9.94
CA THR A 224 -21.75 -4.13 -10.88
C THR A 224 -21.02 -2.94 -10.27
N ILE A 225 -20.08 -2.36 -11.03
CA ILE A 225 -19.46 -1.08 -10.67
C ILE A 225 -20.34 0.04 -11.20
N VAL A 226 -20.77 0.94 -10.31
CA VAL A 226 -21.56 2.13 -10.65
C VAL A 226 -20.62 3.33 -10.59
N ALA A 227 -20.43 4.00 -11.74
CA ALA A 227 -19.51 5.13 -11.81
C ALA A 227 -20.02 6.32 -11.00
N ASP A 228 -19.19 6.87 -10.12
CA ASP A 228 -19.37 8.19 -9.52
C ASP A 228 -18.36 9.17 -10.15
N PRO A 229 -18.76 9.96 -11.15
CA PRO A 229 -17.83 10.85 -11.88
C PRO A 229 -17.23 11.97 -11.01
N ALA A 230 -17.88 12.30 -9.90
CA ALA A 230 -17.39 13.32 -8.94
C ALA A 230 -16.61 12.68 -7.79
N GLY A 231 -16.58 11.33 -7.72
CA GLY A 231 -15.97 10.58 -6.64
C GLY A 231 -14.47 10.40 -6.81
N THR A 232 -13.77 10.27 -5.69
CA THR A 232 -12.33 9.96 -5.65
C THR A 232 -12.07 8.60 -4.97
N GLY A 233 -13.06 7.69 -4.99
CA GLY A 233 -12.99 6.38 -4.37
C GLY A 233 -14.39 5.83 -4.09
N ILE A 234 -14.50 4.87 -3.20
CA ILE A 234 -15.76 4.20 -2.90
C ILE A 234 -16.70 5.13 -2.13
N ARG A 235 -17.93 5.21 -2.60
CA ARG A 235 -19.01 6.00 -2.00
C ARG A 235 -20.09 5.14 -1.38
N ARG A 236 -20.52 4.07 -2.07
CA ARG A 236 -21.62 3.20 -1.64
C ARG A 236 -21.37 1.76 -2.03
N VAL A 237 -21.79 0.86 -1.17
CA VAL A 237 -21.99 -0.57 -1.50
C VAL A 237 -23.41 -0.94 -1.14
N ARG A 238 -24.12 -1.61 -2.08
CA ARG A 238 -25.45 -2.16 -1.87
C ARG A 238 -25.41 -3.65 -2.13
N LEU A 239 -25.88 -4.41 -1.19
CA LEU A 239 -26.07 -5.86 -1.28
C LEU A 239 -27.56 -6.13 -1.37
N THR A 240 -28.04 -6.58 -2.52
CA THR A 240 -29.46 -6.91 -2.75
C THR A 240 -29.73 -8.33 -2.28
N ARG A 241 -30.75 -8.51 -1.45
CA ARG A 241 -31.11 -9.76 -0.81
C ARG A 241 -32.64 -9.93 -0.77
N THR A 242 -33.13 -11.18 -0.76
CA THR A 242 -34.58 -11.45 -0.61
C THR A 242 -35.12 -11.02 0.76
N GLY A 243 -34.31 -11.11 1.81
CA GLY A 243 -34.64 -10.65 3.18
C GLY A 243 -34.48 -9.14 3.40
N GLY A 244 -34.25 -8.37 2.33
CA GLY A 244 -34.02 -6.90 2.37
C GLY A 244 -32.56 -6.53 2.14
N ASP A 245 -32.36 -5.36 1.56
CA ASP A 245 -31.06 -4.86 1.15
C ASP A 245 -30.23 -4.40 2.34
N ILE A 246 -28.90 -4.58 2.21
CA ILE A 246 -27.90 -3.93 3.06
C ILE A 246 -27.24 -2.83 2.25
N GLN A 247 -27.11 -1.64 2.81
CA GLN A 247 -26.42 -0.54 2.16
C GLN A 247 -25.45 0.13 3.12
N LEU A 248 -24.20 0.28 2.67
CA LEU A 248 -23.18 1.06 3.33
C LEU A 248 -22.87 2.28 2.45
N PHE A 249 -23.24 3.47 2.92
CA PHE A 249 -23.12 4.73 2.18
C PHE A 249 -22.25 5.74 2.92
N ARG A 250 -21.18 6.21 2.29
CA ARG A 250 -20.29 7.24 2.83
C ARG A 250 -20.35 8.50 1.97
N PRO A 251 -21.21 9.47 2.33
CA PRO A 251 -21.38 10.70 1.56
C PRO A 251 -20.16 11.63 1.62
N GLY A 252 -19.39 11.56 2.68
CA GLY A 252 -18.22 12.40 2.93
C GLY A 252 -16.93 11.59 3.12
N LEU A 253 -16.04 12.06 4.01
CA LEU A 253 -14.71 11.47 4.19
C LEU A 253 -14.58 10.56 5.43
N THR A 254 -15.46 10.69 6.41
CA THR A 254 -15.25 10.12 7.75
C THR A 254 -16.39 9.27 8.28
N VAL A 255 -17.64 9.60 7.94
CA VAL A 255 -18.83 8.93 8.48
C VAL A 255 -19.59 8.26 7.34
N ALA A 256 -19.98 7.03 7.58
CA ALA A 256 -20.90 6.28 6.73
C ALA A 256 -22.22 6.03 7.44
N GLU A 257 -23.26 5.77 6.65
CA GLU A 257 -24.56 5.31 7.07
C GLU A 257 -24.72 3.83 6.65
N LEU A 258 -24.98 2.97 7.62
CA LEU A 258 -25.32 1.58 7.40
C LEU A 258 -26.83 1.42 7.53
N THR A 259 -27.49 0.94 6.48
CA THR A 259 -28.90 0.58 6.44
C THR A 259 -29.02 -0.91 6.23
N GLN A 260 -29.85 -1.56 7.06
CA GLN A 260 -30.10 -2.99 6.98
C GLN A 260 -31.53 -3.33 7.43
N PRO A 261 -32.09 -4.49 7.02
CA PRO A 261 -33.47 -4.85 7.35
C PRO A 261 -33.71 -4.93 8.85
N GLY A 262 -34.87 -4.43 9.26
CA GLY A 262 -35.32 -4.53 10.64
C GLY A 262 -34.58 -3.65 11.65
N GLN A 263 -33.64 -2.81 11.19
CA GLN A 263 -32.90 -1.91 12.06
C GLN A 263 -32.98 -0.45 11.56
N PRO A 264 -32.97 0.53 12.48
CA PRO A 264 -32.81 1.93 12.06
C PRO A 264 -31.45 2.16 11.41
N ALA A 265 -31.36 3.15 10.51
CA ALA A 265 -30.10 3.55 9.91
C ALA A 265 -29.07 3.93 10.99
N GLN A 266 -27.86 3.37 10.88
CA GLN A 266 -26.78 3.56 11.85
C GLN A 266 -25.69 4.43 11.24
N ARG A 267 -25.21 5.41 12.00
CA ARG A 267 -24.02 6.20 11.62
C ARG A 267 -22.79 5.55 12.20
N ILE A 268 -21.86 5.17 11.33
CA ILE A 268 -20.62 4.49 11.72
C ILE A 268 -19.40 5.31 11.27
N SER A 269 -18.32 5.20 12.02
CA SER A 269 -17.04 5.79 11.62
C SER A 269 -16.44 4.94 10.51
N LEU A 270 -16.22 5.56 9.34
CA LEU A 270 -15.57 4.93 8.19
C LEU A 270 -14.66 5.96 7.50
N PRO A 271 -13.61 6.45 8.19
CA PRO A 271 -12.71 7.43 7.62
C PRO A 271 -11.93 6.88 6.43
N ARG A 272 -11.52 7.76 5.53
CA ARG A 272 -10.48 7.42 4.55
C ARG A 272 -9.19 7.17 5.31
N ARG A 273 -8.56 6.04 5.01
CA ARG A 273 -7.28 5.69 5.63
C ARG A 273 -6.15 6.50 5.00
N SER A 274 -5.29 7.04 5.84
CA SER A 274 -4.09 7.74 5.39
C SER A 274 -3.03 6.75 4.86
N LEU A 275 -2.06 7.26 4.12
CA LEU A 275 -0.94 6.47 3.63
C LEU A 275 -0.18 5.80 4.78
N LYS A 276 0.09 6.55 5.84
CA LYS A 276 0.78 6.05 7.05
C LYS A 276 0.03 4.92 7.75
N ASP A 277 -1.30 5.02 7.88
CA ASP A 277 -2.13 3.98 8.51
C ASP A 277 -2.12 2.69 7.69
N CYS A 278 -2.15 2.82 6.35
CA CYS A 278 -2.07 1.68 5.46
C CYS A 278 -0.69 1.03 5.51
N LEU A 279 0.37 1.82 5.47
CA LEU A 279 1.74 1.29 5.54
C LEU A 279 2.02 0.64 6.90
N ALA A 280 1.55 1.23 8.02
CA ALA A 280 1.68 0.63 9.35
C ALA A 280 0.97 -0.72 9.44
N GLU A 281 -0.21 -0.87 8.82
CA GLU A 281 -0.91 -2.16 8.76
C GLU A 281 -0.10 -3.21 7.98
N GLU A 282 0.49 -2.85 6.84
CA GLU A 282 1.30 -3.75 6.04
C GLU A 282 2.61 -4.17 6.74
N LEU A 283 3.23 -3.26 7.50
CA LEU A 283 4.44 -3.56 8.27
C LEU A 283 4.18 -4.42 9.52
N ARG A 284 2.93 -4.50 9.98
CA ARG A 284 2.51 -5.32 11.13
C ARG A 284 2.50 -6.81 10.80
N ARG A 285 2.20 -7.16 9.56
CA ARG A 285 2.11 -8.55 9.09
C ARG A 285 3.13 -8.80 7.99
N LEU A 286 4.05 -9.71 8.24
CA LEU A 286 5.05 -10.11 7.25
C LEU A 286 4.61 -11.36 6.46
N ASP A 287 3.63 -12.09 6.98
CA ASP A 287 3.04 -13.22 6.25
C ASP A 287 2.23 -12.72 5.04
N PRO A 288 2.16 -13.50 3.96
CA PRO A 288 1.36 -13.19 2.79
C PRO A 288 -0.12 -12.96 3.14
N ASP A 289 -0.76 -11.96 2.51
CA ASP A 289 -2.21 -11.80 2.53
C ASP A 289 -2.83 -12.74 1.49
N GLU A 290 -3.27 -13.93 1.95
CA GLU A 290 -3.87 -14.95 1.08
C GLU A 290 -5.14 -14.42 0.42
N VAL A 291 -5.95 -13.63 1.13
CA VAL A 291 -7.19 -13.06 0.60
C VAL A 291 -6.90 -12.08 -0.53
N PHE A 292 -5.86 -11.23 -0.39
CA PHE A 292 -5.42 -10.37 -1.49
C PHE A 292 -4.97 -11.21 -2.69
N GLY A 293 -4.20 -12.27 -2.44
CA GLY A 293 -3.76 -13.19 -3.48
C GLY A 293 -4.92 -13.79 -4.28
N GLU A 294 -5.95 -14.28 -3.60
CA GLU A 294 -7.17 -14.81 -4.24
C GLU A 294 -7.94 -13.72 -4.99
N VAL A 295 -8.07 -12.54 -4.41
CA VAL A 295 -8.77 -11.41 -5.05
C VAL A 295 -8.08 -10.98 -6.33
N ILE A 296 -6.75 -10.82 -6.31
CA ILE A 296 -6.03 -10.35 -7.49
C ILE A 296 -5.93 -11.42 -8.59
N THR A 297 -5.78 -12.71 -8.24
CA THR A 297 -5.55 -13.79 -9.20
C THR A 297 -6.84 -14.46 -9.69
N ILE A 298 -7.89 -14.52 -8.86
CA ILE A 298 -9.15 -15.21 -9.16
C ILE A 298 -10.31 -14.21 -9.23
N GLY A 299 -10.44 -13.32 -8.28
CA GLY A 299 -11.56 -12.36 -8.18
C GLY A 299 -11.54 -11.34 -9.32
N LEU A 300 -10.42 -10.68 -9.53
CA LEU A 300 -10.27 -9.64 -10.54
C LEU A 300 -10.60 -10.13 -11.97
N PRO A 301 -10.13 -11.30 -12.46
CA PRO A 301 -10.52 -11.81 -13.76
C PRO A 301 -12.00 -12.14 -13.93
N ARG A 302 -12.71 -12.42 -12.84
CA ARG A 302 -14.15 -12.72 -12.85
C ARG A 302 -15.02 -11.47 -12.75
N THR A 303 -14.44 -10.33 -12.41
CA THR A 303 -15.16 -9.09 -12.19
C THR A 303 -15.40 -8.36 -13.51
N ASN A 304 -16.65 -7.93 -13.74
CA ASN A 304 -16.94 -7.06 -14.86
C ASN A 304 -16.51 -5.62 -14.54
N LEU A 305 -15.40 -5.20 -15.13
CA LEU A 305 -14.83 -3.85 -14.91
C LEU A 305 -15.56 -2.73 -15.67
N ARG A 306 -16.55 -3.07 -16.52
CA ARG A 306 -17.36 -2.04 -17.18
C ARG A 306 -18.27 -1.38 -16.17
N SER A 307 -18.05 -0.10 -15.93
CA SER A 307 -18.93 0.69 -15.08
C SER A 307 -20.22 1.08 -15.81
N VAL A 308 -21.32 1.11 -15.06
CA VAL A 308 -22.59 1.67 -15.51
C VAL A 308 -22.77 3.07 -14.92
N ARG A 309 -23.51 3.94 -15.61
CA ARG A 309 -23.88 5.25 -15.05
C ARG A 309 -24.90 5.04 -13.93
N PRO A 310 -24.91 5.91 -12.89
CA PRO A 310 -25.95 5.89 -11.90
C PRO A 310 -27.31 6.01 -12.62
N SER A 311 -28.25 5.09 -12.34
CA SER A 311 -29.62 5.30 -12.77
C SER A 311 -30.17 6.46 -11.97
N GLU A 312 -30.60 7.53 -12.63
CA GLU A 312 -31.42 8.58 -12.02
C GLU A 312 -32.68 7.90 -11.44
N ARG A 313 -32.73 7.72 -10.12
CA ARG A 313 -33.93 7.36 -9.35
C ARG A 313 -34.14 8.35 -8.24
#